data_260b3a43c3a3d288b8da25016d98c56d
#
_entry.id   260b3a43c3a3d288b8da25016d98c56d
#
_cell.length_a   1.000
_cell.length_b   1.000
_cell.length_c   1.000
_cell.angle_alpha   90.00
_cell.angle_beta   90.00
_cell.angle_gamma   90.00
#
_symmetry.space_group_name_H-M   'P 1'
#
loop_
_entity.id
_entity.type
_entity.pdbx_description
1 polymer ?
#
loop_
_entity_poly.entity_id
_entity_poly.type
_entity_poly.pdbx_seq_one_letter_code
_entity_poly.pdbx_strand_id
1 'polypeptide(L)'
;MPDETINKGGGLDRRNFLKSAGVIVTGSTLAAGISLAPQSAAAAAAIEAIPTTLTQFRCPVCGKNFGSYADLKNHFATEHPDAVVPVTTKLNINGKDCEVLIEPHWTLQRTLQFKLGLTGAKHMCNRGVCGSCTVIIDGRAVLSCTTLAVECEGKSIQTVEGIAADPKWKPLIDAYCKWDAMQCGYCTPGFMVSSKALLEKNPNPTEEDCKQALAGNICCCGTYHRHPTAIMEAAPSVKGDA
;
A
#
# COMPACT_ATOMS: atom_id res chain seq x y z
N MET A 1 -36.39 -46.82 -8.14
CA MET A 1 -36.62 -45.74 -7.17
C MET A 1 -35.34 -45.51 -6.43
N PRO A 2 -34.63 -44.44 -6.67
CA PRO A 2 -33.45 -44.10 -5.88
C PRO A 2 -33.85 -43.23 -4.69
N ASP A 3 -33.25 -43.53 -3.58
CA ASP A 3 -33.42 -42.98 -2.25
C ASP A 3 -32.95 -41.53 -2.16
N GLU A 4 -33.87 -40.61 -1.80
CA GLU A 4 -33.58 -39.22 -1.52
C GLU A 4 -33.24 -39.02 -0.05
N THR A 5 -31.97 -39.17 0.32
CA THR A 5 -31.46 -38.62 1.58
C THR A 5 -30.60 -37.40 1.30
N ILE A 6 -31.25 -36.28 0.99
CA ILE A 6 -30.57 -34.96 0.96
C ILE A 6 -30.26 -34.56 2.42
N ASN A 7 -29.00 -34.68 2.73
CA ASN A 7 -28.38 -34.20 3.96
C ASN A 7 -28.71 -32.70 4.19
N LYS A 8 -29.62 -32.42 5.13
CA LYS A 8 -29.87 -31.06 5.62
C LYS A 8 -28.71 -30.59 6.48
N GLY A 9 -27.60 -30.23 5.84
CA GLY A 9 -26.54 -29.49 6.48
C GLY A 9 -27.09 -28.13 6.95
N GLY A 10 -27.09 -27.88 8.26
CA GLY A 10 -27.55 -26.65 8.87
C GLY A 10 -26.72 -25.47 8.39
N GLY A 11 -27.10 -24.86 7.28
CA GLY A 11 -26.59 -23.59 6.80
C GLY A 11 -26.92 -22.52 7.84
N LEU A 12 -25.91 -21.83 8.33
CA LEU A 12 -26.08 -20.64 9.17
C LEU A 12 -26.98 -19.66 8.41
N ASP A 13 -28.20 -19.46 8.92
CA ASP A 13 -29.13 -18.47 8.40
C ASP A 13 -28.44 -17.10 8.47
N ARG A 14 -28.54 -16.30 7.38
CA ARG A 14 -27.94 -14.97 7.25
C ARG A 14 -28.26 -14.06 8.45
N ARG A 15 -29.44 -14.22 9.06
CA ARG A 15 -29.86 -13.49 10.24
C ARG A 15 -29.12 -13.90 11.50
N ASN A 16 -28.81 -15.20 11.65
CA ASN A 16 -28.06 -15.72 12.78
C ASN A 16 -26.56 -15.46 12.63
N PHE A 17 -26.05 -15.43 11.39
CA PHE A 17 -24.69 -14.96 11.11
C PHE A 17 -24.49 -13.50 11.52
N LEU A 18 -25.40 -12.61 11.15
CA LEU A 18 -25.33 -11.20 11.53
C LEU A 18 -25.45 -10.96 13.04
N LYS A 19 -26.26 -11.76 13.74
CA LYS A 19 -26.38 -11.70 15.20
C LYS A 19 -25.10 -12.18 15.89
N SER A 20 -24.51 -13.26 15.43
CA SER A 20 -23.24 -13.79 15.99
C SER A 20 -22.06 -12.86 15.69
N ALA A 21 -22.00 -12.26 14.48
CA ALA A 21 -21.00 -11.26 14.14
C ALA A 21 -21.13 -9.99 15.00
N GLY A 22 -22.34 -9.53 15.28
CA GLY A 22 -22.61 -8.39 16.17
C GLY A 22 -22.16 -8.64 17.60
N VAL A 23 -22.36 -9.86 18.12
CA VAL A 23 -21.91 -10.24 19.49
C VAL A 23 -20.39 -10.31 19.58
N ILE A 24 -19.71 -10.79 18.53
CA ILE A 24 -18.23 -10.83 18.51
C ILE A 24 -17.65 -9.42 18.49
N VAL A 25 -18.24 -8.49 17.73
CA VAL A 25 -17.77 -7.11 17.67
C VAL A 25 -18.02 -6.36 18.99
N THR A 26 -19.15 -6.58 19.65
CA THR A 26 -19.46 -5.91 20.93
C THR A 26 -18.76 -6.54 22.14
N GLY A 27 -18.50 -7.85 22.12
CA GLY A 27 -17.83 -8.56 23.22
C GLY A 27 -16.32 -8.34 23.28
N SER A 28 -15.66 -8.18 22.16
CA SER A 28 -14.20 -7.99 22.10
C SER A 28 -13.74 -6.54 22.34
N THR A 29 -14.61 -5.55 22.14
CA THR A 29 -14.26 -4.13 22.35
C THR A 29 -14.31 -3.70 23.81
N LEU A 30 -14.95 -4.47 24.70
CA LEU A 30 -15.04 -4.16 26.14
C LEU A 30 -13.93 -4.78 26.99
N ALA A 31 -13.20 -5.78 26.49
CA ALA A 31 -12.19 -6.52 27.26
C ALA A 31 -10.73 -6.16 26.93
N ALA A 32 -10.45 -5.55 25.79
CA ALA A 32 -9.15 -5.01 25.46
C ALA A 32 -9.30 -3.50 25.30
N GLY A 33 -8.65 -2.72 26.14
CA GLY A 33 -8.45 -1.29 25.90
C GLY A 33 -7.67 -1.14 24.59
N ILE A 34 -8.38 -1.20 23.45
CA ILE A 34 -7.81 -0.87 22.16
C ILE A 34 -7.57 0.62 22.20
N SER A 35 -6.38 1.01 22.62
CA SER A 35 -5.85 2.34 22.34
C SER A 35 -5.82 2.47 20.83
N LEU A 36 -6.80 3.19 20.27
CA LEU A 36 -6.74 3.65 18.89
C LEU A 36 -5.58 4.63 18.80
N ALA A 37 -4.37 4.10 18.58
CA ALA A 37 -3.24 4.94 18.24
C ALA A 37 -3.66 5.82 17.05
N PRO A 38 -3.34 7.12 17.05
CA PRO A 38 -3.66 7.98 15.93
C PRO A 38 -3.06 7.38 14.65
N GLN A 39 -3.79 7.45 13.55
CA GLN A 39 -3.38 6.82 12.27
C GLN A 39 -1.96 7.21 11.84
N SER A 40 -1.53 8.43 12.17
CA SER A 40 -0.17 8.92 11.97
C SER A 40 0.88 8.11 12.74
N ALA A 41 0.59 7.69 13.97
CA ALA A 41 1.53 6.88 14.77
C ALA A 41 1.69 5.46 14.21
N ALA A 42 0.59 4.85 13.72
CA ALA A 42 0.64 3.55 13.07
C ALA A 42 1.42 3.60 11.75
N ALA A 43 1.26 4.67 10.96
CA ALA A 43 1.98 4.88 9.72
C ALA A 43 3.47 5.13 9.97
N ALA A 44 3.83 5.94 10.97
CA ALA A 44 5.20 6.16 11.39
C ALA A 44 5.86 4.85 11.87
N ALA A 45 5.17 4.06 12.68
CA ALA A 45 5.65 2.75 13.13
C ALA A 45 5.89 1.77 11.95
N ALA A 46 5.03 1.80 10.93
CA ALA A 46 5.22 0.98 9.72
C ALA A 46 6.49 1.38 8.95
N ILE A 47 6.80 2.67 8.89
CA ILE A 47 8.03 3.18 8.26
C ILE A 47 9.25 2.83 9.11
N GLU A 48 9.16 2.95 10.43
CA GLU A 48 10.22 2.58 11.35
C GLU A 48 10.56 1.09 11.31
N ALA A 49 9.56 0.24 11.11
CA ALA A 49 9.74 -1.21 11.00
C ALA A 49 10.46 -1.65 9.71
N ILE A 50 10.69 -0.76 8.73
CA ILE A 50 11.43 -1.09 7.50
C ILE A 50 12.88 -1.44 7.88
N PRO A 51 13.37 -2.65 7.53
CA PRO A 51 14.75 -3.04 7.79
C PRO A 51 15.72 -2.20 6.96
N THR A 52 16.72 -1.61 7.59
CA THR A 52 17.72 -0.77 6.90
C THR A 52 18.83 -1.60 6.26
N THR A 53 19.16 -2.74 6.84
CA THR A 53 20.22 -3.64 6.36
C THR A 53 19.75 -5.09 6.35
N LEU A 54 20.20 -5.85 5.36
CA LEU A 54 19.97 -7.27 5.29
C LEU A 54 20.97 -7.99 6.19
N THR A 55 20.49 -8.67 7.22
CA THR A 55 21.30 -9.49 8.12
C THR A 55 21.31 -10.97 7.72
N GLN A 56 20.36 -11.41 6.90
CA GLN A 56 20.24 -12.79 6.44
C GLN A 56 19.79 -12.83 4.98
N PHE A 57 20.40 -13.73 4.21
CA PHE A 57 20.09 -13.94 2.80
C PHE A 57 19.43 -15.31 2.64
N ARG A 58 18.12 -15.33 2.51
CA ARG A 58 17.36 -16.57 2.36
C ARG A 58 17.20 -16.94 0.88
N CYS A 59 17.53 -18.20 0.54
CA CYS A 59 17.25 -18.73 -0.78
C CYS A 59 15.73 -18.87 -1.00
N PRO A 60 15.13 -18.21 -2.04
CA PRO A 60 13.71 -18.31 -2.31
C PRO A 60 13.29 -19.70 -2.82
N VAL A 61 14.21 -20.53 -3.32
CA VAL A 61 13.91 -21.86 -3.88
C VAL A 61 13.86 -22.92 -2.79
N CYS A 62 14.95 -23.07 -2.02
CA CYS A 62 15.06 -24.14 -1.00
C CYS A 62 14.89 -23.65 0.45
N GLY A 63 14.81 -22.34 0.69
CA GLY A 63 14.61 -21.76 2.02
C GLY A 63 15.85 -21.74 2.92
N LYS A 64 17.02 -22.19 2.47
CA LYS A 64 18.28 -22.12 3.24
C LYS A 64 18.68 -20.66 3.49
N ASN A 65 19.22 -20.38 4.68
CA ASN A 65 19.70 -19.05 5.07
C ASN A 65 21.21 -18.98 4.98
N PHE A 66 21.74 -17.84 4.55
CA PHE A 66 23.15 -17.55 4.40
C PHE A 66 23.52 -16.25 5.12
N GLY A 67 24.74 -16.17 5.63
CA GLY A 67 25.26 -14.98 6.30
C GLY A 67 25.76 -13.89 5.35
N SER A 68 26.06 -14.26 4.09
CA SER A 68 26.52 -13.33 3.08
C SER A 68 25.82 -13.52 1.73
N TYR A 69 25.76 -12.44 0.94
CA TYR A 69 25.23 -12.51 -0.42
C TYR A 69 26.11 -13.34 -1.36
N ALA A 70 27.43 -13.38 -1.11
CA ALA A 70 28.36 -14.21 -1.89
C ALA A 70 28.06 -15.70 -1.71
N ASP A 71 27.80 -16.15 -0.48
CA ASP A 71 27.44 -17.55 -0.20
C ASP A 71 26.11 -17.93 -0.85
N LEU A 72 25.13 -17.02 -0.83
CA LEU A 72 23.86 -17.22 -1.53
C LEU A 72 24.09 -17.38 -3.05
N LYS A 73 24.93 -16.55 -3.68
CA LYS A 73 25.23 -16.66 -5.12
C LYS A 73 25.94 -17.99 -5.45
N ASN A 74 26.90 -18.40 -4.63
CA ASN A 74 27.59 -19.69 -4.80
C ASN A 74 26.60 -20.86 -4.67
N HIS A 75 25.69 -20.78 -3.70
CA HIS A 75 24.62 -21.77 -3.54
C HIS A 75 23.72 -21.86 -4.77
N PHE A 76 23.35 -20.73 -5.38
CA PHE A 76 22.56 -20.74 -6.62
C PHE A 76 23.32 -21.39 -7.78
N ALA A 77 24.61 -21.11 -7.92
CA ALA A 77 25.43 -21.68 -8.98
C ALA A 77 25.57 -23.21 -8.86
N THR A 78 25.53 -23.76 -7.64
CA THR A 78 25.71 -25.20 -7.40
C THR A 78 24.39 -25.97 -7.32
N GLU A 79 23.40 -25.44 -6.63
CA GLU A 79 22.17 -26.18 -6.30
C GLU A 79 20.97 -25.77 -7.19
N HIS A 80 21.00 -24.58 -7.78
CA HIS A 80 19.87 -24.02 -8.56
C HIS A 80 20.35 -23.30 -9.83
N PRO A 81 21.12 -23.97 -10.71
CA PRO A 81 21.74 -23.31 -11.87
C PRO A 81 20.72 -22.70 -12.85
N ASP A 82 19.49 -23.25 -12.91
CA ASP A 82 18.42 -22.77 -13.78
C ASP A 82 17.53 -21.68 -13.12
N ALA A 83 17.76 -21.36 -11.83
CA ALA A 83 16.96 -20.39 -11.12
C ALA A 83 17.54 -18.97 -11.24
N VAL A 84 16.65 -17.97 -11.23
CA VAL A 84 17.06 -16.57 -11.26
C VAL A 84 17.69 -16.18 -9.93
N VAL A 85 18.94 -15.74 -9.98
CA VAL A 85 19.68 -15.29 -8.80
C VAL A 85 19.04 -13.98 -8.29
N PRO A 86 18.63 -13.92 -7.01
CA PRO A 86 18.10 -12.69 -6.44
C PRO A 86 19.22 -11.63 -6.33
N VAL A 87 18.84 -10.36 -6.40
CA VAL A 87 19.74 -9.20 -6.31
C VAL A 87 19.46 -8.40 -5.05
N THR A 88 20.48 -7.80 -4.48
CA THR A 88 20.32 -6.79 -3.43
C THR A 88 20.10 -5.43 -4.08
N THR A 89 19.08 -4.69 -3.65
CA THR A 89 18.74 -3.38 -4.18
C THR A 89 18.56 -2.41 -3.01
N LYS A 90 19.13 -1.23 -3.12
CA LYS A 90 18.98 -0.15 -2.14
C LYS A 90 17.86 0.78 -2.57
N LEU A 91 16.88 0.96 -1.72
CA LEU A 91 15.72 1.80 -1.97
C LEU A 91 15.60 2.87 -0.87
N ASN A 92 15.29 4.10 -1.27
CA ASN A 92 14.91 5.15 -0.34
C ASN A 92 13.38 5.26 -0.31
N ILE A 93 12.76 4.88 0.81
CA ILE A 93 11.31 4.82 0.95
C ILE A 93 10.86 5.69 2.11
N ASN A 94 10.08 6.72 1.81
CA ASN A 94 9.60 7.71 2.78
C ASN A 94 10.76 8.36 3.57
N GLY A 95 11.89 8.61 2.89
CA GLY A 95 13.08 9.20 3.49
C GLY A 95 13.98 8.23 4.25
N LYS A 96 13.64 6.93 4.29
CA LYS A 96 14.43 5.89 4.94
C LYS A 96 15.11 5.01 3.91
N ASP A 97 16.41 4.86 4.02
CA ASP A 97 17.18 3.93 3.19
C ASP A 97 17.01 2.51 3.72
N CYS A 98 16.74 1.59 2.81
CA CYS A 98 16.61 0.18 3.10
C CYS A 98 17.28 -0.67 2.03
N GLU A 99 17.79 -1.83 2.41
CA GLU A 99 18.35 -2.81 1.50
C GLU A 99 17.43 -4.03 1.46
N VAL A 100 17.07 -4.46 0.26
CA VAL A 100 16.16 -5.59 0.04
C VAL A 100 16.74 -6.62 -0.90
N LEU A 101 16.52 -7.90 -0.59
CA LEU A 101 16.87 -9.02 -1.48
C LEU A 101 15.63 -9.38 -2.30
N ILE A 102 15.69 -9.16 -3.60
CA ILE A 102 14.59 -9.37 -4.54
C ILE A 102 15.04 -10.12 -5.78
N GLU A 103 14.10 -10.76 -6.45
CA GLU A 103 14.35 -11.27 -7.79
C GLU A 103 14.25 -10.14 -8.81
N PRO A 104 15.09 -10.07 -9.86
CA PRO A 104 15.17 -8.93 -10.79
C PRO A 104 13.84 -8.54 -11.44
N HIS A 105 12.91 -9.49 -11.61
CA HIS A 105 11.59 -9.26 -12.19
C HIS A 105 10.53 -8.75 -11.20
N TRP A 106 10.89 -8.54 -9.93
CA TRP A 106 9.92 -8.04 -8.96
C TRP A 106 9.57 -6.58 -9.24
N THR A 107 8.27 -6.32 -9.24
CA THR A 107 7.77 -4.96 -9.31
C THR A 107 7.95 -4.25 -7.97
N LEU A 108 8.02 -2.92 -8.03
CA LEU A 108 8.08 -2.10 -6.82
C LEU A 108 6.89 -2.37 -5.90
N GLN A 109 5.67 -2.51 -6.43
CA GLN A 109 4.48 -2.83 -5.65
C GLN A 109 4.66 -4.13 -4.85
N ARG A 110 5.16 -5.19 -5.50
CA ARG A 110 5.40 -6.47 -4.85
C ARG A 110 6.47 -6.36 -3.75
N THR A 111 7.52 -5.60 -4.01
CA THR A 111 8.61 -5.36 -3.05
C THR A 111 8.11 -4.58 -1.83
N LEU A 112 7.36 -3.49 -2.03
CA LEU A 112 6.77 -2.71 -0.94
C LEU A 112 5.91 -3.59 -0.03
N GLN A 113 5.04 -4.41 -0.62
CA GLN A 113 4.09 -5.21 0.13
C GLN A 113 4.72 -6.42 0.83
N PHE A 114 5.52 -7.22 0.12
CA PHE A 114 6.00 -8.52 0.63
C PHE A 114 7.36 -8.46 1.32
N LYS A 115 8.20 -7.49 1.00
CA LYS A 115 9.52 -7.35 1.64
C LYS A 115 9.52 -6.30 2.74
N LEU A 116 8.75 -5.22 2.57
CA LEU A 116 8.77 -4.07 3.47
C LEU A 116 7.50 -3.93 4.31
N GLY A 117 6.47 -4.75 4.06
CA GLY A 117 5.22 -4.71 4.83
C GLY A 117 4.36 -3.47 4.57
N LEU A 118 4.72 -2.64 3.57
CA LEU A 118 3.98 -1.44 3.19
C LEU A 118 2.80 -1.83 2.28
N THR A 119 1.63 -1.91 2.86
CA THR A 119 0.42 -2.43 2.19
C THR A 119 -0.43 -1.36 1.52
N GLY A 120 -0.06 -0.09 1.61
CA GLY A 120 -0.79 1.03 1.04
C GLY A 120 -0.81 1.03 -0.49
N ALA A 121 0.29 0.64 -1.14
CA ALA A 121 0.30 0.40 -2.58
C ALA A 121 -0.46 -0.90 -2.89
N LYS A 122 -1.76 -0.78 -3.20
CA LYS A 122 -2.66 -1.94 -3.29
C LYS A 122 -2.45 -2.76 -4.56
N HIS A 123 -2.47 -4.08 -4.40
CA HIS A 123 -2.49 -5.04 -5.50
C HIS A 123 -3.93 -5.28 -5.95
N MET A 124 -4.37 -4.61 -7.03
CA MET A 124 -5.73 -4.74 -7.57
C MET A 124 -5.72 -5.32 -9.00
N CYS A 125 -5.28 -4.56 -10.01
CA CYS A 125 -5.28 -5.03 -11.40
C CYS A 125 -3.95 -5.65 -11.84
N ASN A 126 -2.84 -5.24 -11.25
CA ASN A 126 -1.47 -5.65 -11.53
C ASN A 126 -1.07 -5.55 -13.02
N ARG A 127 -1.62 -4.57 -13.74
CA ARG A 127 -1.40 -4.37 -15.18
C ARG A 127 -1.45 -2.90 -15.61
N GLY A 128 -1.21 -1.96 -14.69
CA GLY A 128 -1.09 -0.54 -14.99
C GLY A 128 -2.39 0.20 -15.34
N VAL A 129 -3.56 -0.30 -14.93
CA VAL A 129 -4.86 0.30 -15.34
C VAL A 129 -5.56 1.05 -14.22
N CYS A 130 -5.54 0.53 -12.98
CA CYS A 130 -6.50 0.97 -11.95
C CYS A 130 -5.99 2.07 -11.01
N GLY A 131 -4.71 2.38 -10.98
CA GLY A 131 -4.12 3.42 -10.12
C GLY A 131 -4.05 3.09 -8.62
N SER A 132 -4.58 1.96 -8.14
CA SER A 132 -4.59 1.64 -6.69
C SER A 132 -3.20 1.39 -6.10
N CYS A 133 -2.20 1.17 -6.93
CA CYS A 133 -0.80 0.96 -6.56
C CYS A 133 0.06 2.22 -6.76
N THR A 134 -0.53 3.39 -6.97
CA THR A 134 0.21 4.64 -7.20
C THR A 134 1.14 4.95 -6.03
N VAL A 135 2.38 5.30 -6.36
CA VAL A 135 3.41 5.84 -5.46
C VAL A 135 4.02 7.08 -6.09
N ILE A 136 4.75 7.90 -5.34
CA ILE A 136 5.51 9.01 -5.91
C ILE A 136 6.97 8.56 -6.01
N ILE A 137 7.56 8.69 -7.20
CA ILE A 137 8.99 8.49 -7.43
C ILE A 137 9.55 9.79 -7.99
N ASP A 138 10.53 10.38 -7.30
CA ASP A 138 11.16 11.65 -7.68
C ASP A 138 10.12 12.74 -8.04
N GLY A 139 9.09 12.88 -7.20
CA GLY A 139 8.02 13.87 -7.37
C GLY A 139 6.96 13.53 -8.43
N ARG A 140 7.03 12.36 -9.06
CA ARG A 140 6.05 11.91 -10.06
C ARG A 140 5.19 10.78 -9.54
N ALA A 141 3.88 10.89 -9.70
CA ALA A 141 2.95 9.77 -9.45
C ALA A 141 3.15 8.70 -10.53
N VAL A 142 3.49 7.47 -10.12
CA VAL A 142 3.73 6.32 -11.00
C VAL A 142 3.04 5.08 -10.48
N LEU A 143 2.78 4.13 -11.37
CA LEU A 143 2.13 2.86 -11.04
C LEU A 143 3.18 1.82 -10.64
N SER A 144 3.30 1.55 -9.35
CA SER A 144 4.32 0.62 -8.84
C SER A 144 4.18 -0.82 -9.31
N CYS A 145 3.01 -1.23 -9.81
CA CYS A 145 2.82 -2.58 -10.37
C CYS A 145 3.46 -2.80 -11.74
N THR A 146 3.86 -1.73 -12.43
CA THR A 146 4.52 -1.76 -13.75
C THR A 146 5.95 -1.22 -13.71
N THR A 147 6.43 -0.85 -12.51
CA THR A 147 7.79 -0.36 -12.28
C THR A 147 8.62 -1.47 -11.63
N LEU A 148 9.78 -1.79 -12.17
CA LEU A 148 10.68 -2.76 -11.55
C LEU A 148 11.37 -2.14 -10.32
N ALA A 149 11.47 -2.92 -9.24
CA ALA A 149 12.09 -2.43 -8.01
C ALA A 149 13.58 -2.10 -8.22
N VAL A 150 14.27 -2.88 -9.04
CA VAL A 150 15.71 -2.66 -9.37
C VAL A 150 15.94 -1.33 -10.10
N GLU A 151 14.96 -0.81 -10.84
CA GLU A 151 15.06 0.49 -11.53
C GLU A 151 14.85 1.68 -10.58
N CYS A 152 14.46 1.42 -9.34
CA CYS A 152 14.19 2.43 -8.34
C CYS A 152 15.41 2.70 -7.42
N GLU A 153 16.52 2.04 -7.66
CA GLU A 153 17.75 2.29 -6.89
C GLU A 153 18.20 3.75 -7.06
N GLY A 154 18.50 4.40 -5.94
CA GLY A 154 18.89 5.82 -5.90
C GLY A 154 17.75 6.82 -6.08
N LYS A 155 16.50 6.39 -6.22
CA LYS A 155 15.32 7.25 -6.35
C LYS A 155 14.61 7.42 -5.01
N SER A 156 14.00 8.60 -4.81
CA SER A 156 13.14 8.87 -3.66
C SER A 156 11.73 8.34 -3.92
N ILE A 157 11.30 7.41 -3.08
CA ILE A 157 9.98 6.77 -3.19
C ILE A 157 9.12 7.20 -2.01
N GLN A 158 7.92 7.72 -2.29
CA GLN A 158 6.94 8.06 -1.26
C GLN A 158 5.68 7.22 -1.45
N THR A 159 5.20 6.67 -0.34
CA THR A 159 3.98 5.86 -0.29
C THR A 159 2.92 6.55 0.55
N VAL A 160 1.70 6.04 0.56
CA VAL A 160 0.62 6.59 1.38
C VAL A 160 0.93 6.56 2.87
N GLU A 161 1.72 5.60 3.33
CA GLU A 161 2.19 5.55 4.72
C GLU A 161 3.04 6.78 5.07
N GLY A 162 3.91 7.22 4.13
CA GLY A 162 4.66 8.47 4.30
C GLY A 162 3.76 9.70 4.35
N ILE A 163 2.70 9.74 3.53
CA ILE A 163 1.70 10.81 3.58
C ILE A 163 0.98 10.83 4.93
N ALA A 164 0.59 9.65 5.44
CA ALA A 164 -0.13 9.53 6.70
C ALA A 164 0.75 9.85 7.93
N ALA A 165 2.06 9.65 7.83
CA ALA A 165 3.02 9.97 8.89
C ALA A 165 3.39 11.46 8.93
N ASP A 166 3.29 12.18 7.81
CA ASP A 166 3.66 13.59 7.70
C ASP A 166 2.49 14.51 8.12
N PRO A 167 2.64 15.29 9.22
CA PRO A 167 1.60 16.21 9.69
C PRO A 167 1.13 17.22 8.64
N LYS A 168 1.99 17.60 7.70
CA LYS A 168 1.66 18.51 6.59
C LYS A 168 0.45 18.03 5.79
N TRP A 169 0.30 16.72 5.62
CA TRP A 169 -0.76 16.10 4.80
C TRP A 169 -2.01 15.74 5.59
N LYS A 170 -2.01 16.00 6.90
CA LYS A 170 -3.19 15.75 7.74
C LYS A 170 -4.47 16.46 7.22
N PRO A 171 -4.44 17.72 6.74
CA PRO A 171 -5.63 18.36 6.19
C PRO A 171 -6.25 17.60 5.00
N LEU A 172 -5.41 16.99 4.15
CA LEU A 172 -5.90 16.17 3.04
C LEU A 172 -6.61 14.91 3.55
N ILE A 173 -6.05 14.24 4.56
CA ILE A 173 -6.66 13.05 5.17
C ILE A 173 -7.99 13.42 5.82
N ASP A 174 -8.04 14.51 6.59
CA ASP A 174 -9.24 14.98 7.28
C ASP A 174 -10.34 15.35 6.27
N ALA A 175 -10.00 16.02 5.16
CA ALA A 175 -10.94 16.35 4.09
C ALA A 175 -11.51 15.09 3.42
N TYR A 176 -10.68 14.07 3.18
CA TYR A 176 -11.16 12.77 2.65
C TYR A 176 -12.15 12.10 3.59
N CYS A 177 -11.91 12.17 4.91
CA CYS A 177 -12.82 11.65 5.92
C CYS A 177 -14.12 12.48 5.98
N LYS A 178 -14.01 13.81 5.97
CA LYS A 178 -15.16 14.73 6.06
C LYS A 178 -16.14 14.58 4.89
N TRP A 179 -15.60 14.39 3.68
CA TRP A 179 -16.40 14.27 2.46
C TRP A 179 -16.77 12.83 2.11
N ASP A 180 -16.50 11.87 3.00
CA ASP A 180 -16.67 10.44 2.71
C ASP A 180 -16.09 10.06 1.34
N ALA A 181 -14.93 10.59 0.97
CA ALA A 181 -14.27 10.33 -0.30
C ALA A 181 -13.74 8.89 -0.39
N MET A 182 -14.35 7.99 0.35
CA MET A 182 -14.08 6.55 0.39
C MET A 182 -15.34 5.78 0.76
N GLN A 183 -15.43 4.52 0.35
CA GLN A 183 -16.40 3.55 0.85
C GLN A 183 -15.68 2.29 1.33
N CYS A 184 -15.28 1.37 0.43
CA CYS A 184 -14.48 0.21 0.83
C CYS A 184 -13.02 0.57 1.19
N GLY A 185 -12.53 1.75 0.81
CA GLY A 185 -11.19 2.24 1.10
C GLY A 185 -10.07 1.65 0.26
N TYR A 186 -10.33 0.65 -0.59
CA TYR A 186 -9.27 -0.08 -1.28
C TYR A 186 -8.51 0.77 -2.31
N CYS A 187 -9.18 1.63 -3.07
CA CYS A 187 -8.56 2.53 -4.04
C CYS A 187 -8.03 3.83 -3.40
N THR A 188 -8.48 4.18 -2.19
CA THR A 188 -8.20 5.45 -1.52
C THR A 188 -6.70 5.76 -1.40
N PRO A 189 -5.80 4.82 -1.07
CA PRO A 189 -4.38 5.10 -1.04
C PRO A 189 -3.83 5.64 -2.36
N GLY A 190 -4.24 5.06 -3.49
CA GLY A 190 -3.82 5.53 -4.81
C GLY A 190 -4.36 6.93 -5.13
N PHE A 191 -5.62 7.21 -4.80
CA PHE A 191 -6.19 8.55 -4.95
C PHE A 191 -5.47 9.58 -4.09
N MET A 192 -5.15 9.26 -2.84
CA MET A 192 -4.43 10.17 -1.94
C MET A 192 -3.02 10.50 -2.44
N VAL A 193 -2.28 9.50 -2.93
CA VAL A 193 -0.95 9.70 -3.51
C VAL A 193 -1.03 10.59 -4.76
N SER A 194 -2.01 10.35 -5.66
CA SER A 194 -2.23 11.19 -6.84
C SER A 194 -2.64 12.62 -6.46
N SER A 195 -3.46 12.79 -5.42
CA SER A 195 -3.86 14.10 -4.89
C SER A 195 -2.68 14.88 -4.32
N LYS A 196 -1.80 14.20 -3.56
CA LYS A 196 -0.57 14.79 -3.05
C LYS A 196 0.31 15.28 -4.20
N ALA A 197 0.55 14.45 -5.21
CA ALA A 197 1.36 14.81 -6.37
C ALA A 197 0.77 15.99 -7.16
N LEU A 198 -0.56 16.12 -7.21
CA LEU A 198 -1.23 17.30 -7.76
C LEU A 198 -0.97 18.55 -6.94
N LEU A 199 -1.22 18.48 -5.60
CA LEU A 199 -1.09 19.64 -4.71
C LEU A 199 0.33 20.16 -4.59
N GLU A 200 1.34 19.30 -4.73
CA GLU A 200 2.75 19.70 -4.80
C GLU A 200 3.08 20.48 -6.08
N LYS A 201 2.41 20.17 -7.20
CA LYS A 201 2.60 20.87 -8.49
C LYS A 201 1.71 22.09 -8.65
N ASN A 202 0.45 21.97 -8.24
CA ASN A 202 -0.55 23.01 -8.33
C ASN A 202 -1.25 23.16 -6.97
N PRO A 203 -0.81 24.14 -6.15
CA PRO A 203 -1.38 24.37 -4.83
C PRO A 203 -2.76 25.05 -4.85
N ASN A 204 -3.31 25.41 -6.00
CA ASN A 204 -4.67 25.94 -6.18
C ASN A 204 -5.36 25.20 -7.34
N PRO A 205 -5.64 23.90 -7.20
CA PRO A 205 -6.24 23.14 -8.28
C PRO A 205 -7.70 23.54 -8.50
N THR A 206 -8.10 23.57 -9.75
CA THR A 206 -9.50 23.61 -10.13
C THR A 206 -10.09 22.20 -10.06
N GLU A 207 -11.42 22.10 -10.12
CA GLU A 207 -12.10 20.80 -10.18
C GLU A 207 -11.64 19.98 -11.38
N GLU A 208 -11.39 20.63 -12.51
CA GLU A 208 -10.92 19.99 -13.74
C GLU A 208 -9.46 19.47 -13.58
N ASP A 209 -8.59 20.25 -12.95
CA ASP A 209 -7.22 19.78 -12.61
C ASP A 209 -7.26 18.53 -11.73
N CYS A 210 -8.17 18.50 -10.74
CA CYS A 210 -8.38 17.34 -9.90
C CYS A 210 -8.84 16.12 -10.71
N LYS A 211 -9.82 16.29 -11.60
CA LYS A 211 -10.32 15.21 -12.46
C LYS A 211 -9.23 14.66 -13.36
N GLN A 212 -8.44 15.53 -13.98
CA GLN A 212 -7.33 15.13 -14.84
C GLN A 212 -6.22 14.39 -14.07
N ALA A 213 -5.83 14.88 -12.90
CA ALA A 213 -4.82 14.25 -12.06
C ALA A 213 -5.25 12.86 -11.56
N LEU A 214 -6.56 12.67 -11.35
CA LEU A 214 -7.14 11.43 -10.85
C LEU A 214 -7.65 10.49 -11.96
N ALA A 215 -7.57 10.87 -13.23
CA ALA A 215 -8.11 10.10 -14.36
C ALA A 215 -7.54 8.68 -14.46
N GLY A 216 -6.34 8.46 -13.94
CA GLY A 216 -5.70 7.13 -13.87
C GLY A 216 -6.12 6.26 -12.69
N ASN A 217 -7.02 6.74 -11.81
CA ASN A 217 -7.46 6.03 -10.61
C ASN A 217 -8.89 5.52 -10.76
N ILE A 218 -9.12 4.23 -10.55
CA ILE A 218 -10.44 3.59 -10.68
C ILE A 218 -11.01 3.28 -9.29
N CYS A 219 -12.26 3.69 -9.06
CA CYS A 219 -13.04 3.37 -7.88
C CYS A 219 -14.28 2.57 -8.24
N CYS A 220 -14.38 1.31 -7.79
CA CYS A 220 -15.57 0.47 -8.03
C CYS A 220 -16.80 0.91 -7.22
N CYS A 221 -16.62 1.66 -6.14
CA CYS A 221 -17.70 2.19 -5.31
C CYS A 221 -18.28 3.51 -5.84
N GLY A 222 -17.63 4.15 -6.81
CA GLY A 222 -18.15 5.35 -7.49
C GLY A 222 -17.99 6.66 -6.72
N THR A 223 -16.97 6.81 -5.87
CA THR A 223 -16.75 8.03 -5.05
C THR A 223 -16.11 9.20 -5.81
N TYR A 224 -16.04 9.15 -7.13
CA TYR A 224 -15.29 10.09 -7.97
C TYR A 224 -15.59 11.58 -7.74
N HIS A 225 -16.85 11.94 -7.55
CA HIS A 225 -17.27 13.34 -7.34
C HIS A 225 -16.83 13.92 -6.00
N ARG A 226 -16.47 13.08 -5.04
CA ARG A 226 -16.08 13.51 -3.68
C ARG A 226 -14.60 13.85 -3.60
N HIS A 227 -13.75 13.22 -4.42
CA HIS A 227 -12.31 13.45 -4.40
C HIS A 227 -11.93 14.89 -4.76
N PRO A 228 -12.42 15.50 -5.86
CA PRO A 228 -12.13 16.91 -6.17
C PRO A 228 -12.51 17.86 -5.04
N THR A 229 -13.68 17.67 -4.44
CA THR A 229 -14.16 18.49 -3.32
C THR A 229 -13.21 18.40 -2.12
N ALA A 230 -12.78 17.18 -1.75
CA ALA A 230 -11.85 16.98 -0.64
C ALA A 230 -10.45 17.60 -0.93
N ILE A 231 -9.96 17.49 -2.15
CA ILE A 231 -8.67 18.06 -2.56
C ILE A 231 -8.70 19.57 -2.51
N MET A 232 -9.74 20.20 -3.09
CA MET A 232 -9.88 21.67 -3.11
C MET A 232 -10.05 22.24 -1.70
N GLU A 233 -10.75 21.54 -0.80
CA GLU A 233 -10.86 21.97 0.61
C GLU A 233 -9.51 21.89 1.33
N ALA A 234 -8.74 20.85 1.08
CA ALA A 234 -7.42 20.67 1.73
C ALA A 234 -6.35 21.63 1.20
N ALA A 235 -6.45 22.05 -0.06
CA ALA A 235 -5.42 22.82 -0.76
C ALA A 235 -4.93 24.08 -0.01
N PRO A 236 -5.81 24.95 0.54
CA PRO A 236 -5.35 26.13 1.28
C PRO A 236 -4.53 25.79 2.54
N SER A 237 -4.87 24.70 3.21
CA SER A 237 -4.22 24.30 4.47
C SER A 237 -2.86 23.61 4.25
N VAL A 238 -2.67 22.95 3.11
CA VAL A 238 -1.41 22.30 2.74
C VAL A 238 -0.35 23.31 2.27
N LYS A 239 -0.78 24.51 1.84
CA LYS A 239 0.09 25.63 1.41
C LYS A 239 0.91 26.28 2.53
N GLY A 240 0.52 26.13 3.76
CA GLY A 240 0.89 27.00 4.88
C GLY A 240 2.35 27.04 5.30
N ASP A 241 3.28 26.35 4.60
CA ASP A 241 4.72 26.34 4.94
C ASP A 241 5.59 26.44 3.66
N ALA A 242 5.49 27.54 2.94
CA ALA A 242 6.43 27.90 1.87
C ALA A 242 7.25 29.14 2.29
#